data_72bdf128e4b14108f8ddb011eac46db3
#
_entry.id   72bdf128e4b14108f8ddb011eac46db3
#
_cell.length_a   1.000
_cell.length_b   1.000
_cell.length_c   1.000
_cell.angle_alpha   90.00
_cell.angle_beta   90.00
_cell.angle_gamma   90.00
#
_symmetry.space_group_name_H-M   'P 1'
#
loop_
_entity.id
_entity.type
_entity.pdbx_description
1 polymer ?
#
loop_
_entity_poly.entity_id
_entity_poly.type
_entity_poly.pdbx_seq_one_letter_code
_entity_poly.pdbx_strand_id
1 'polypeptide(L)'
;MLNELVSLETLGLPIPAADPSMLETLLQPRLALFWGSSTPTRALLAALTVLAARGHKIRVFDGGNRFDGYFIARLARRLSSDPRTTLERIQLSRAFTCFQLAELIESTPVDGAIAPSVSARTDRFDPPYATSASQSLLFVLDLLNTFYDESVPLRDSKRLLHNTIGHLKCLASQGPVIVGAREPRVLVKERWILLDQLQVAADVAWLLRSPEGPEETQPRLF
;
A
#
# COMPACT_ATOMS: atom_id res chain seq x y z
N MET A 1 -13.92 11.85 26.07
CA MET A 1 -12.71 12.70 25.98
C MET A 1 -12.33 12.74 24.50
N LEU A 2 -12.61 13.86 23.84
CA LEU A 2 -12.24 14.10 22.45
C LEU A 2 -10.71 14.29 22.43
N ASN A 3 -9.97 13.33 21.86
CA ASN A 3 -8.57 13.54 21.56
C ASN A 3 -8.47 14.67 20.54
N GLU A 4 -7.82 15.76 20.91
CA GLU A 4 -7.44 16.83 20.00
C GLU A 4 -6.71 16.22 18.80
N LEU A 5 -7.32 16.37 17.62
CA LEU A 5 -6.71 16.06 16.34
C LEU A 5 -5.55 17.05 16.17
N VAL A 6 -4.33 16.62 16.45
CA VAL A 6 -3.14 17.35 16.03
C VAL A 6 -3.23 17.52 14.52
N SER A 7 -3.42 18.74 14.06
CA SER A 7 -3.50 19.06 12.65
C SER A 7 -2.20 18.58 11.98
N LEU A 8 -2.32 17.67 11.02
CA LEU A 8 -1.17 17.12 10.30
C LEU A 8 -0.45 18.19 9.44
N GLU A 9 -1.11 19.32 9.20
CA GLU A 9 -0.50 20.52 8.58
C GLU A 9 0.68 21.05 9.41
N THR A 10 0.61 20.96 10.75
CA THR A 10 1.71 21.34 11.64
C THR A 10 2.94 20.44 11.53
N LEU A 11 2.82 19.29 10.86
CA LEU A 11 3.93 18.34 10.68
C LEU A 11 4.74 18.60 9.42
N GLY A 12 4.39 19.61 8.61
CA GLY A 12 5.08 19.93 7.35
C GLY A 12 5.05 18.77 6.34
N LEU A 13 4.03 17.93 6.43
CA LEU A 13 3.82 16.82 5.51
C LEU A 13 2.83 17.28 4.44
N PRO A 14 3.19 17.31 3.15
CA PRO A 14 2.25 17.57 2.08
C PRO A 14 1.35 16.33 1.90
N ILE A 15 0.35 16.16 2.78
CA ILE A 15 -0.48 14.99 2.77
C ILE A 15 -1.94 15.38 2.64
N PRO A 16 -2.58 15.10 1.48
CA PRO A 16 -4.03 15.01 1.41
C PRO A 16 -4.61 13.96 2.38
N ALA A 17 -3.78 12.99 2.82
CA ALA A 17 -4.13 11.94 3.78
C ALA A 17 -4.39 12.44 5.22
N ALA A 18 -4.30 13.74 5.46
CA ALA A 18 -4.64 14.36 6.75
C ALA A 18 -6.10 14.76 6.86
N ASP A 19 -6.83 14.77 5.77
CA ASP A 19 -8.26 15.03 5.79
C ASP A 19 -8.99 13.89 6.54
N PRO A 20 -9.70 14.19 7.65
CA PRO A 20 -10.48 13.19 8.37
C PRO A 20 -11.44 12.40 7.47
N SER A 21 -12.04 13.06 6.49
CA SER A 21 -12.96 12.45 5.52
C SER A 21 -12.25 11.42 4.64
N MET A 22 -10.99 11.66 4.29
CA MET A 22 -10.18 10.72 3.52
C MET A 22 -9.81 9.49 4.34
N LEU A 23 -9.42 9.66 5.61
CA LEU A 23 -9.14 8.53 6.51
C LEU A 23 -10.37 7.66 6.74
N GLU A 24 -11.55 8.26 6.88
CA GLU A 24 -12.81 7.52 6.97
C GLU A 24 -13.09 6.73 5.69
N THR A 25 -12.80 7.33 4.53
CA THR A 25 -12.94 6.65 3.24
C THR A 25 -11.98 5.45 3.13
N LEU A 26 -10.77 5.55 3.68
CA LEU A 26 -9.79 4.46 3.70
C LEU A 26 -10.20 3.30 4.63
N LEU A 27 -11.11 3.50 5.55
CA LEU A 27 -11.62 2.46 6.45
C LEU A 27 -12.80 1.67 5.85
N GLN A 28 -13.31 2.08 4.70
CA GLN A 28 -14.40 1.37 4.04
C GLN A 28 -13.90 0.14 3.28
N PRO A 29 -14.64 -0.99 3.29
CA PRO A 29 -14.32 -2.16 2.46
C PRO A 29 -14.39 -1.78 0.98
N ARG A 30 -13.23 -1.59 0.37
CA ARG A 30 -13.07 -1.25 -1.06
C ARG A 30 -11.62 -1.34 -1.49
N LEU A 31 -11.40 -1.40 -2.80
CA LEU A 31 -10.09 -1.26 -3.41
C LEU A 31 -9.83 0.22 -3.72
N ALA A 32 -8.98 0.85 -2.92
CA ALA A 32 -8.58 2.25 -3.03
C ALA A 32 -7.20 2.37 -3.69
N LEU A 33 -7.09 3.12 -4.78
CA LEU A 33 -5.84 3.32 -5.51
C LEU A 33 -5.32 4.75 -5.32
N PHE A 34 -4.07 4.88 -4.91
CA PHE A 34 -3.30 6.12 -4.94
C PHE A 34 -2.20 6.01 -5.98
N TRP A 35 -2.18 6.92 -6.95
CA TRP A 35 -1.20 6.87 -8.02
C TRP A 35 -0.64 8.24 -8.35
N GLY A 36 0.51 8.28 -9.04
CA GLY A 36 1.18 9.52 -9.45
C GLY A 36 2.64 9.33 -9.75
N SER A 37 3.32 10.41 -10.15
CA SER A 37 4.70 10.36 -10.63
C SER A 37 5.73 10.09 -9.54
N SER A 38 5.56 10.60 -8.32
CA SER A 38 6.64 10.54 -7.31
C SER A 38 6.23 10.21 -5.88
N THR A 39 5.00 10.44 -5.46
CA THR A 39 4.68 10.62 -4.04
C THR A 39 3.65 9.69 -3.38
N PRO A 40 3.02 8.71 -4.05
CA PRO A 40 1.99 7.89 -3.38
C PRO A 40 2.50 7.22 -2.11
N THR A 41 3.72 6.68 -2.15
CA THR A 41 4.28 5.89 -1.05
C THR A 41 4.40 6.68 0.24
N ARG A 42 4.89 7.92 0.20
CA ARG A 42 5.08 8.71 1.42
C ARG A 42 3.75 9.10 2.06
N ALA A 43 2.76 9.43 1.26
CA ALA A 43 1.40 9.69 1.73
C ALA A 43 0.79 8.44 2.37
N LEU A 44 0.98 7.27 1.73
CA LEU A 44 0.50 6.00 2.26
C LEU A 44 1.20 5.60 3.56
N LEU A 45 2.53 5.79 3.67
CA LEU A 45 3.27 5.56 4.91
C LEU A 45 2.77 6.44 6.05
N ALA A 46 2.40 7.67 5.78
CA ALA A 46 1.81 8.54 6.78
C ALA A 46 0.40 8.09 7.17
N ALA A 47 -0.47 7.78 6.20
CA ALA A 47 -1.83 7.31 6.45
C ALA A 47 -1.83 6.02 7.29
N LEU A 48 -1.03 5.02 6.92
CA LEU A 48 -0.95 3.78 7.68
C LEU A 48 -0.42 4.02 9.11
N THR A 49 0.52 4.95 9.31
CA THR A 49 1.03 5.27 10.64
C THR A 49 -0.05 5.92 11.51
N VAL A 50 -0.85 6.83 10.95
CA VAL A 50 -1.99 7.44 11.65
C VAL A 50 -3.02 6.38 12.04
N LEU A 51 -3.36 5.47 11.12
CA LEU A 51 -4.31 4.39 11.39
C LEU A 51 -3.78 3.41 12.44
N ALA A 52 -2.48 3.07 12.41
CA ALA A 52 -1.85 2.24 13.43
C ALA A 52 -1.86 2.93 14.81
N ALA A 53 -1.60 4.24 14.87
CA ALA A 53 -1.69 5.03 16.10
C ALA A 53 -3.13 5.07 16.67
N ARG A 54 -4.14 5.02 15.80
CA ARG A 54 -5.56 4.90 16.17
C ARG A 54 -5.99 3.49 16.60
N GLY A 55 -5.08 2.51 16.56
CA GLY A 55 -5.35 1.16 17.05
C GLY A 55 -5.60 0.10 15.97
N HIS A 56 -5.61 0.47 14.70
CA HIS A 56 -5.82 -0.48 13.62
C HIS A 56 -4.59 -1.37 13.40
N LYS A 57 -4.81 -2.65 13.10
CA LYS A 57 -3.77 -3.57 12.63
C LYS A 57 -3.58 -3.36 11.13
N ILE A 58 -2.35 -3.21 10.71
CA ILE A 58 -1.98 -2.91 9.32
C ILE A 58 -1.10 -4.02 8.78
N ARG A 59 -1.49 -4.60 7.66
CA ARG A 59 -0.62 -5.47 6.87
C ARG A 59 -0.08 -4.67 5.69
N VAL A 60 1.22 -4.71 5.48
CA VAL A 60 1.90 -3.98 4.40
C VAL A 60 2.63 -4.95 3.49
N PHE A 61 2.31 -4.91 2.20
CA PHE A 61 3.11 -5.55 1.16
C PHE A 61 3.89 -4.48 0.40
N ASP A 62 5.21 -4.60 0.39
CA ASP A 62 6.11 -3.63 -0.23
C ASP A 62 6.71 -4.21 -1.51
N GLY A 63 6.15 -3.83 -2.66
CA GLY A 63 6.62 -4.25 -3.98
C GLY A 63 7.67 -3.32 -4.58
N GLY A 64 7.87 -2.13 -4.02
CA GLY A 64 8.82 -1.14 -4.52
C GLY A 64 10.09 -0.97 -3.68
N ASN A 65 10.22 -1.73 -2.59
CA ASN A 65 11.25 -1.52 -1.56
C ASN A 65 11.26 -0.06 -1.05
N ARG A 66 10.05 0.47 -0.76
CA ARG A 66 9.82 1.87 -0.38
C ARG A 66 9.41 2.08 1.07
N PHE A 67 9.27 1.01 1.84
CA PHE A 67 8.92 1.10 3.23
C PHE A 67 10.05 1.76 4.04
N ASP A 68 9.79 2.99 4.49
CA ASP A 68 10.71 3.76 5.33
C ASP A 68 10.31 3.63 6.81
N GLY A 69 10.90 2.65 7.48
CA GLY A 69 10.65 2.40 8.91
C GLY A 69 11.10 3.55 9.81
N TYR A 70 12.15 4.32 9.39
CA TYR A 70 12.60 5.47 10.16
C TYR A 70 11.58 6.62 10.10
N PHE A 71 11.02 6.88 8.92
CA PHE A 71 9.94 7.85 8.76
C PHE A 71 8.73 7.49 9.63
N ILE A 72 8.29 6.23 9.59
CA ILE A 72 7.16 5.72 10.38
C ILE A 72 7.45 5.87 11.88
N ALA A 73 8.63 5.44 12.33
CA ALA A 73 8.99 5.54 13.74
C ALA A 73 9.02 7.00 14.25
N ARG A 74 9.54 7.91 13.43
CA ARG A 74 9.55 9.34 13.74
C ARG A 74 8.15 9.93 13.80
N LEU A 75 7.27 9.52 12.89
CA LEU A 75 5.88 9.96 12.87
C LEU A 75 5.10 9.37 14.05
N ALA A 76 5.27 8.09 14.36
CA ALA A 76 4.63 7.42 15.50
C ALA A 76 4.94 8.12 16.82
N ARG A 77 6.19 8.58 17.03
CA ARG A 77 6.58 9.35 18.23
C ARG A 77 5.84 10.69 18.36
N ARG A 78 5.36 11.26 17.27
CA ARG A 78 4.60 12.52 17.27
C ARG A 78 3.11 12.30 17.45
N LEU A 79 2.62 11.13 17.04
CA LEU A 79 1.19 10.81 17.01
C LEU A 79 0.71 10.05 18.26
N SER A 80 1.60 9.36 18.95
CA SER A 80 1.23 8.45 20.04
C SER A 80 2.16 8.61 21.24
N SER A 81 1.59 8.53 22.45
CA SER A 81 2.34 8.41 23.70
C SER A 81 3.09 7.08 23.80
N ASP A 82 2.63 6.05 23.10
CA ASP A 82 3.28 4.75 22.99
C ASP A 82 3.58 4.40 21.52
N PRO A 83 4.69 4.90 20.97
CA PRO A 83 5.08 4.64 19.59
C PRO A 83 5.43 3.16 19.35
N ARG A 84 5.86 2.43 20.39
CA ARG A 84 6.20 1.00 20.27
C ARG A 84 4.96 0.18 19.91
N THR A 85 3.88 0.33 20.67
CA THR A 85 2.60 -0.34 20.37
C THR A 85 2.06 0.05 19.00
N THR A 86 2.27 1.30 18.55
CA THR A 86 1.91 1.74 17.19
C THR A 86 2.67 0.94 16.13
N LEU A 87 3.99 0.75 16.31
CA LEU A 87 4.83 0.01 15.36
C LEU A 87 4.51 -1.50 15.35
N GLU A 88 4.20 -2.08 16.50
CA GLU A 88 3.84 -3.51 16.64
C GLU A 88 2.55 -3.87 15.87
N ARG A 89 1.69 -2.88 15.57
CA ARG A 89 0.49 -3.08 14.73
C ARG A 89 0.77 -3.12 13.24
N ILE A 90 1.99 -2.82 12.80
CA ILE A 90 2.36 -2.78 11.39
C ILE A 90 3.17 -4.02 11.05
N GLN A 91 2.58 -4.91 10.24
CA GLN A 91 3.24 -6.12 9.74
C GLN A 91 3.70 -5.88 8.31
N LEU A 92 5.00 -6.02 8.06
CA LEU A 92 5.62 -5.79 6.76
C LEU A 92 6.06 -7.10 6.11
N SER A 93 5.67 -7.30 4.84
CA SER A 93 6.25 -8.30 3.94
C SER A 93 6.77 -7.62 2.69
N ARG A 94 7.93 -8.03 2.19
CA ARG A 94 8.55 -7.47 0.98
C ARG A 94 8.59 -8.47 -0.15
N ALA A 95 8.44 -7.96 -1.36
CA ALA A 95 8.62 -8.71 -2.58
C ALA A 95 9.57 -7.96 -3.52
N PHE A 96 10.43 -8.70 -4.19
CA PHE A 96 11.44 -8.14 -5.11
C PHE A 96 11.11 -8.44 -6.58
N THR A 97 10.13 -9.30 -6.82
CA THR A 97 9.62 -9.64 -8.15
C THR A 97 8.11 -9.58 -8.19
N CYS A 98 7.53 -9.40 -9.39
CA CYS A 98 6.08 -9.42 -9.55
C CYS A 98 5.45 -10.76 -9.15
N PHE A 99 6.18 -11.87 -9.35
CA PHE A 99 5.74 -13.20 -8.95
C PHE A 99 5.66 -13.34 -7.43
N GLN A 100 6.68 -12.88 -6.70
CA GLN A 100 6.66 -12.90 -5.22
C GLN A 100 5.55 -12.01 -4.67
N LEU A 101 5.32 -10.84 -5.27
CA LEU A 101 4.28 -9.93 -4.82
C LEU A 101 2.88 -10.51 -5.08
N ALA A 102 2.67 -11.09 -6.24
CA ALA A 102 1.43 -11.79 -6.57
C ALA A 102 1.17 -12.93 -5.58
N GLU A 103 2.17 -13.78 -5.31
CA GLU A 103 2.08 -14.87 -4.34
C GLU A 103 1.73 -14.37 -2.94
N LEU A 104 2.37 -13.30 -2.44
CA LEU A 104 2.05 -12.71 -1.14
C LEU A 104 0.59 -12.25 -1.06
N ILE A 105 0.08 -11.67 -2.14
CA ILE A 105 -1.30 -11.20 -2.21
C ILE A 105 -2.26 -12.40 -2.29
N GLU A 106 -2.01 -13.33 -3.22
CA GLU A 106 -2.88 -14.48 -3.51
C GLU A 106 -2.89 -15.50 -2.36
N SER A 107 -1.81 -15.60 -1.58
CA SER A 107 -1.76 -16.43 -0.37
C SER A 107 -2.47 -15.81 0.85
N THR A 108 -2.90 -14.54 0.75
CA THR A 108 -3.67 -13.91 1.82
C THR A 108 -5.08 -14.52 1.88
N PRO A 109 -5.49 -15.11 3.02
CA PRO A 109 -6.79 -15.77 3.10
C PRO A 109 -7.94 -14.78 2.87
N VAL A 110 -8.91 -15.22 2.09
CA VAL A 110 -10.21 -14.58 1.92
C VAL A 110 -11.18 -15.35 2.80
N ASP A 111 -11.79 -14.73 3.81
CA ASP A 111 -12.74 -15.41 4.68
C ASP A 111 -13.92 -15.94 3.85
N GLY A 112 -14.18 -17.25 3.99
CA GLY A 112 -15.22 -17.96 3.23
C GLY A 112 -14.71 -18.71 2.00
N ALA A 113 -13.46 -18.56 1.57
CA ALA A 113 -12.85 -19.47 0.63
C ALA A 113 -12.53 -20.79 1.36
N ILE A 114 -13.19 -21.89 0.95
CA ILE A 114 -12.82 -23.25 1.37
C ILE A 114 -11.40 -23.46 0.85
N ALA A 115 -10.42 -23.40 1.75
CA ALA A 115 -9.05 -23.74 1.40
C ALA A 115 -9.06 -25.15 0.79
N PRO A 116 -8.49 -25.37 -0.40
CA PRO A 116 -8.27 -26.73 -0.87
C PRO A 116 -7.36 -27.40 0.15
N SER A 117 -7.84 -28.46 0.76
CA SER A 117 -7.10 -29.28 1.72
C SER A 117 -5.93 -29.94 1.02
N VAL A 118 -4.83 -29.22 0.85
CA VAL A 118 -3.54 -29.80 0.53
C VAL A 118 -2.87 -30.19 1.83
N SER A 119 -3.05 -31.46 2.20
CA SER A 119 -2.25 -32.11 3.23
C SER A 119 -0.81 -32.21 2.72
N ALA A 120 -0.01 -31.23 3.05
CA ALA A 120 1.45 -31.36 3.02
C ALA A 120 1.97 -31.06 4.43
N ARG A 121 2.36 -32.14 5.11
CA ARG A 121 3.19 -32.09 6.32
C ARG A 121 4.50 -31.40 5.98
N THR A 122 4.69 -30.21 6.49
CA THR A 122 6.03 -29.66 6.70
C THR A 122 5.98 -28.77 7.94
N ASP A 123 6.99 -28.90 8.76
CA ASP A 123 7.18 -28.35 10.07
C ASP A 123 6.59 -26.96 10.28
N ARG A 124 5.63 -26.90 11.22
CA ARG A 124 4.94 -25.70 11.64
C ARG A 124 5.92 -24.74 12.29
N PHE A 125 6.26 -23.71 11.56
CA PHE A 125 6.42 -22.43 12.18
C PHE A 125 5.03 -21.75 12.12
N ASP A 126 4.16 -22.08 13.08
CA ASP A 126 2.91 -21.35 13.26
C ASP A 126 3.27 -19.91 13.64
N PRO A 127 2.99 -18.90 12.81
CA PRO A 127 3.13 -17.53 13.27
C PRO A 127 2.10 -17.34 14.40
N PRO A 128 2.46 -16.73 15.53
CA PRO A 128 1.60 -16.65 16.73
C PRO A 128 0.41 -15.68 16.59
N TYR A 129 -0.17 -15.50 15.40
CA TYR A 129 -1.14 -14.44 15.11
C TYR A 129 -2.47 -14.93 14.53
N ALA A 130 -2.84 -16.20 14.81
CA ALA A 130 -4.22 -16.66 14.58
C ALA A 130 -5.09 -16.20 15.76
N THR A 131 -5.25 -14.91 15.96
CA THR A 131 -6.21 -14.38 16.94
C THR A 131 -7.18 -13.45 16.24
N SER A 132 -8.43 -13.92 16.21
CA SER A 132 -9.70 -13.17 15.95
C SER A 132 -9.67 -12.15 14.80
N ALA A 133 -10.63 -12.30 13.92
CA ALA A 133 -10.97 -11.43 12.79
C ALA A 133 -11.24 -9.96 13.17
N SER A 134 -10.25 -9.26 13.73
CA SER A 134 -10.22 -7.81 13.67
C SER A 134 -9.73 -7.47 12.27
N GLN A 135 -10.60 -6.91 11.44
CA GLN A 135 -10.33 -6.48 10.07
C GLN A 135 -8.99 -5.75 10.01
N SER A 136 -7.95 -6.42 9.51
CA SER A 136 -6.66 -5.79 9.28
C SER A 136 -6.72 -5.05 7.96
N LEU A 137 -6.30 -3.78 7.96
CA LEU A 137 -6.20 -3.01 6.73
C LEU A 137 -5.00 -3.52 5.92
N LEU A 138 -5.20 -3.72 4.63
CA LEU A 138 -4.14 -4.12 3.72
C LEU A 138 -3.62 -2.90 2.95
N PHE A 139 -2.32 -2.64 3.07
CA PHE A 139 -1.60 -1.66 2.26
C PHE A 139 -0.64 -2.37 1.30
N VAL A 140 -0.73 -2.06 0.02
CA VAL A 140 0.22 -2.53 -0.99
C VAL A 140 0.99 -1.32 -1.51
N LEU A 141 2.27 -1.24 -1.17
CA LEU A 141 3.13 -0.13 -1.56
C LEU A 141 3.79 -0.42 -2.91
N ASP A 142 3.59 0.50 -3.85
CA ASP A 142 4.24 0.49 -5.15
C ASP A 142 4.04 -0.82 -5.94
N LEU A 143 2.77 -1.27 -5.99
CA LEU A 143 2.36 -2.55 -6.59
C LEU A 143 2.99 -2.77 -7.98
N LEU A 144 2.94 -1.76 -8.84
CA LEU A 144 3.34 -1.91 -10.23
C LEU A 144 4.86 -1.83 -10.45
N ASN A 145 5.66 -1.45 -9.46
CA ASN A 145 7.10 -1.29 -9.64
C ASN A 145 7.78 -2.55 -10.15
N THR A 146 7.44 -3.70 -9.58
CA THR A 146 7.98 -5.00 -10.01
C THR A 146 7.35 -5.52 -11.30
N PHE A 147 6.13 -5.10 -11.63
CA PHE A 147 5.47 -5.41 -12.90
C PHE A 147 6.00 -4.59 -14.08
N TYR A 148 6.69 -3.48 -13.79
CA TYR A 148 7.37 -2.68 -14.82
C TYR A 148 8.74 -3.24 -15.22
N ASP A 149 9.18 -4.34 -14.64
CA ASP A 149 10.42 -5.01 -15.01
C ASP A 149 10.32 -5.57 -16.44
N GLU A 150 11.19 -5.06 -17.32
CA GLU A 150 11.20 -5.41 -18.74
C GLU A 150 11.73 -6.83 -18.99
N SER A 151 12.39 -7.45 -18.01
CA SER A 151 12.83 -8.84 -18.10
C SER A 151 11.62 -9.82 -18.14
N VAL A 152 10.47 -9.39 -17.64
CA VAL A 152 9.23 -10.17 -17.70
C VAL A 152 8.41 -9.74 -18.92
N PRO A 153 8.03 -10.66 -19.83
CA PRO A 153 7.20 -10.33 -20.97
C PRO A 153 5.91 -9.60 -20.59
N LEU A 154 5.55 -8.54 -21.31
CA LEU A 154 4.36 -7.73 -21.01
C LEU A 154 3.08 -8.56 -20.93
N ARG A 155 2.95 -9.59 -21.78
CA ARG A 155 1.81 -10.51 -21.78
C ARG A 155 1.68 -11.23 -20.42
N ASP A 156 2.80 -11.68 -19.87
CA ASP A 156 2.82 -12.42 -18.59
C ASP A 156 2.58 -11.48 -17.42
N SER A 157 3.17 -10.28 -17.45
CA SER A 157 2.90 -9.21 -16.47
C SER A 157 1.41 -8.84 -16.44
N LYS A 158 0.77 -8.69 -17.62
CA LYS A 158 -0.67 -8.39 -17.72
C LYS A 158 -1.55 -9.50 -17.14
N ARG A 159 -1.23 -10.76 -17.45
CA ARG A 159 -1.98 -11.92 -16.95
C ARG A 159 -1.83 -12.04 -15.44
N LEU A 160 -0.60 -11.93 -14.93
CA LEU A 160 -0.32 -12.00 -13.50
C LEU A 160 -1.02 -10.89 -12.75
N LEU A 161 -0.92 -9.65 -13.25
CA LEU A 161 -1.59 -8.50 -12.64
C LEU A 161 -3.12 -8.66 -12.63
N HIS A 162 -3.70 -9.22 -13.68
CA HIS A 162 -5.14 -9.49 -13.74
C HIS A 162 -5.59 -10.42 -12.61
N ASN A 163 -4.86 -11.51 -12.38
CA ASN A 163 -5.16 -12.46 -11.30
C ASN A 163 -4.98 -11.80 -9.93
N THR A 164 -3.88 -11.08 -9.73
CA THR A 164 -3.59 -10.33 -8.49
C THR A 164 -4.68 -9.32 -8.18
N ILE A 165 -5.15 -8.55 -9.18
CA ILE A 165 -6.27 -7.61 -9.03
C ILE A 165 -7.56 -8.34 -8.65
N GLY A 166 -7.83 -9.49 -9.26
CA GLY A 166 -8.99 -10.31 -8.91
C GLY A 166 -8.99 -10.68 -7.43
N HIS A 167 -7.84 -11.10 -6.90
CA HIS A 167 -7.70 -11.44 -5.49
C HIS A 167 -7.79 -10.20 -4.58
N LEU A 168 -7.19 -9.07 -4.97
CA LEU A 168 -7.32 -7.80 -4.23
C LEU A 168 -8.78 -7.36 -4.12
N LYS A 169 -9.60 -7.55 -5.16
CA LYS A 169 -11.05 -7.27 -5.11
C LYS A 169 -11.78 -8.20 -4.14
N CYS A 170 -11.42 -9.48 -4.09
CA CYS A 170 -11.97 -10.40 -3.12
C CYS A 170 -11.63 -9.96 -1.68
N LEU A 171 -10.38 -9.56 -1.43
CA LEU A 171 -9.97 -9.00 -0.14
C LEU A 171 -10.70 -7.68 0.17
N ALA A 172 -10.89 -6.83 -0.83
CA ALA A 172 -11.56 -5.53 -0.70
C ALA A 172 -13.04 -5.66 -0.35
N SER A 173 -13.69 -6.76 -0.71
CA SER A 173 -15.07 -7.04 -0.28
C SER A 173 -15.18 -7.37 1.21
N GLN A 174 -14.09 -7.74 1.86
CA GLN A 174 -14.04 -8.11 3.27
C GLN A 174 -13.48 -7.01 4.17
N GLY A 175 -12.63 -6.16 3.62
CA GLY A 175 -12.00 -5.08 4.37
C GLY A 175 -11.27 -4.09 3.47
N PRO A 176 -10.74 -3.00 4.06
CA PRO A 176 -10.05 -1.97 3.28
C PRO A 176 -8.76 -2.49 2.65
N VAL A 177 -8.61 -2.28 1.33
CA VAL A 177 -7.41 -2.56 0.55
C VAL A 177 -6.93 -1.26 -0.09
N ILE A 178 -5.75 -0.80 0.29
CA ILE A 178 -5.16 0.46 -0.16
C ILE A 178 -3.92 0.16 -0.99
N VAL A 179 -3.93 0.55 -2.24
CA VAL A 179 -2.86 0.30 -3.20
C VAL A 179 -2.18 1.59 -3.60
N GLY A 180 -0.87 1.62 -3.53
CA GLY A 180 -0.04 2.66 -4.12
C GLY A 180 0.59 2.19 -5.42
N ALA A 181 0.56 3.03 -6.45
CA ALA A 181 1.22 2.76 -7.71
C ALA A 181 1.90 4.02 -8.25
N ARG A 182 3.07 3.87 -8.84
CA ARG A 182 3.72 4.94 -9.59
C ARG A 182 3.41 4.80 -11.07
N GLU A 183 3.46 5.91 -11.75
CA GLU A 183 3.48 5.96 -13.21
C GLU A 183 4.70 5.21 -13.74
N PRO A 184 4.58 4.48 -14.86
CA PRO A 184 5.73 3.88 -15.51
C PRO A 184 6.67 4.97 -16.03
N ARG A 185 7.97 4.67 -16.08
CA ARG A 185 8.94 5.60 -16.66
C ARG A 185 8.61 5.89 -18.12
N VAL A 186 8.91 7.11 -18.57
CA VAL A 186 8.63 7.58 -19.94
C VAL A 186 9.18 6.63 -21.03
N LEU A 187 10.28 5.94 -20.75
CA LEU A 187 10.91 4.98 -21.66
C LEU A 187 10.12 3.69 -21.86
N VAL A 188 9.19 3.37 -20.94
CA VAL A 188 8.44 2.09 -20.93
C VAL A 188 6.97 2.34 -21.22
N LYS A 189 6.66 3.08 -22.28
CA LYS A 189 5.30 3.51 -22.63
C LYS A 189 4.31 2.35 -22.77
N GLU A 190 4.75 1.19 -23.22
CA GLU A 190 3.88 0.03 -23.42
C GLU A 190 3.29 -0.51 -22.10
N ARG A 191 3.94 -0.21 -20.96
CA ARG A 191 3.51 -0.68 -19.63
C ARG A 191 2.49 0.24 -18.95
N TRP A 192 2.12 1.36 -19.57
CA TRP A 192 0.99 2.19 -19.10
C TRP A 192 -0.30 1.38 -18.99
N ILE A 193 -0.49 0.42 -19.86
CA ILE A 193 -1.66 -0.47 -19.83
C ILE A 193 -1.83 -1.21 -18.50
N LEU A 194 -0.74 -1.44 -17.74
CA LEU A 194 -0.82 -2.06 -16.41
C LEU A 194 -1.43 -1.09 -15.39
N LEU A 195 -1.09 0.19 -15.48
CA LEU A 195 -1.69 1.22 -14.64
C LEU A 195 -3.16 1.44 -15.00
N ASP A 196 -3.49 1.50 -16.30
CA ASP A 196 -4.88 1.61 -16.77
C ASP A 196 -5.72 0.44 -16.25
N GLN A 197 -5.19 -0.79 -16.30
CA GLN A 197 -5.86 -1.99 -15.80
C GLN A 197 -6.15 -1.88 -14.29
N LEU A 198 -5.21 -1.36 -13.52
CA LEU A 198 -5.37 -1.16 -12.07
C LEU A 198 -6.37 -0.03 -11.76
N GLN A 199 -6.33 1.09 -12.52
CA GLN A 199 -7.26 2.20 -12.38
C GLN A 199 -8.71 1.80 -12.64
N VAL A 200 -8.95 1.04 -13.72
CA VAL A 200 -10.28 0.54 -14.06
C VAL A 200 -10.81 -0.44 -13.01
N ALA A 201 -9.90 -1.16 -12.34
CA ALA A 201 -10.27 -2.13 -11.33
C ALA A 201 -10.57 -1.52 -9.96
N ALA A 202 -10.00 -0.36 -9.63
CA ALA A 202 -10.17 0.29 -8.34
C ALA A 202 -11.59 0.87 -8.19
N ASP A 203 -12.16 0.76 -6.96
CA ASP A 203 -13.44 1.36 -6.64
C ASP A 203 -13.33 2.88 -6.51
N VAL A 204 -12.14 3.36 -6.09
CA VAL A 204 -11.80 4.78 -6.02
C VAL A 204 -10.32 4.96 -6.33
N ALA A 205 -10.01 6.00 -7.11
CA ALA A 205 -8.63 6.31 -7.49
C ALA A 205 -8.32 7.79 -7.27
N TRP A 206 -7.17 8.09 -6.62
CA TRP A 206 -6.67 9.44 -6.41
C TRP A 206 -5.32 9.61 -7.10
N LEU A 207 -5.24 10.66 -7.92
CA LEU A 207 -3.98 11.13 -8.48
C LEU A 207 -3.28 12.05 -7.48
N LEU A 208 -2.11 11.65 -7.02
CA LEU A 208 -1.25 12.47 -6.18
C LEU A 208 -0.21 13.18 -7.05
N ARG A 209 -0.36 14.49 -7.18
CA ARG A 209 0.64 15.34 -7.83
C ARG A 209 1.58 15.90 -6.76
N SER A 210 2.87 15.94 -7.04
CA SER A 210 3.77 16.82 -6.28
C SER A 210 3.30 18.25 -6.47
N PRO A 211 3.23 19.08 -5.40
CA PRO A 211 3.14 20.51 -5.62
C PRO A 211 4.32 20.88 -6.53
N GLU A 212 4.05 21.57 -7.63
CA GLU A 212 5.09 22.09 -8.51
C GLU A 212 6.01 22.97 -7.64
N GLY A 213 7.16 22.43 -7.27
CA GLY A 213 8.24 23.25 -6.72
C GLY A 213 8.62 24.25 -7.81
N PRO A 214 9.07 25.47 -7.46
CA PRO A 214 9.60 26.39 -8.43
C PRO A 214 10.60 25.62 -9.28
N GLU A 215 10.46 25.69 -10.61
CA GLU A 215 11.44 25.15 -11.55
C GLU A 215 12.81 25.63 -11.09
N GLU A 216 13.63 24.74 -10.53
CA GLU A 216 15.05 25.02 -10.37
C GLU A 216 15.61 25.21 -11.76
N THR A 217 15.61 26.46 -12.18
CA THR A 217 16.39 26.90 -13.34
C THR A 217 17.83 26.58 -12.98
N GLN A 218 18.31 25.40 -13.41
CA GLN A 218 19.72 25.07 -13.30
C GLN A 218 20.50 26.21 -13.98
N PRO A 219 21.37 26.93 -13.24
CA PRO A 219 22.23 27.90 -13.88
C PRO A 219 23.10 27.13 -14.88
N ARG A 220 22.96 27.48 -16.17
CA ARG A 220 23.89 27.01 -17.19
C ARG A 220 25.28 27.49 -16.78
N LEU A 221 26.10 26.57 -16.34
CA LEU A 221 27.54 26.79 -16.25
C LEU A 221 28.09 26.89 -17.66
N PHE A 222 28.49 28.10 -18.02
CA PHE A 222 29.26 28.37 -19.19
C PHE A 222 30.69 27.88 -18.99
#